data_82e864442a88270ae8aa4c6cc6ebc588
#
_entry.id   82e864442a88270ae8aa4c6cc6ebc588
#
_cell.length_a   1.000
_cell.length_b   1.000
_cell.length_c   1.000
_cell.angle_alpha   90.00
_cell.angle_beta   90.00
_cell.angle_gamma   90.00
#
_symmetry.space_group_name_H-M   'P 1'
#
loop_
_entity.id
_entity.type
_entity.pdbx_description
1 polymer ?
#
loop_
_entity_poly.entity_id
_entity_poly.type
_entity_poly.pdbx_seq_one_letter_code
_entity_poly.pdbx_strand_id
1 'polypeptide(L)'
;MAAIVTADTIRISGSRTLRFEGRDHGSGVSFFLVTNDPGQGPGLHRHPYSETWSVLEGEATITVGDETIVAHAGDTAVVQPDVWHGFKNTGTGTLRMMCIHASAEMIQENR
;
A
#
# COMPACT_ATOMS: atom_id res chain seq x y z
N MET A 1 2.28 7.53 -27.26
CA MET A 1 2.74 6.13 -27.18
C MET A 1 2.55 5.64 -25.73
N ALA A 2 2.01 4.45 -25.57
CA ALA A 2 1.84 3.86 -24.25
C ALA A 2 3.09 3.08 -23.85
N ALA A 3 3.42 3.10 -22.56
CA ALA A 3 4.46 2.28 -21.97
C ALA A 3 3.81 1.21 -21.09
N ILE A 4 4.37 0.01 -21.09
CA ILE A 4 3.91 -1.07 -20.23
C ILE A 4 5.03 -1.45 -19.29
N VAL A 5 4.70 -1.44 -17.99
CA VAL A 5 5.59 -1.90 -16.92
C VAL A 5 5.03 -3.23 -16.45
N THR A 6 5.79 -4.30 -16.68
CA THR A 6 5.32 -5.65 -16.31
C THR A 6 5.46 -5.89 -14.80
N ALA A 7 4.60 -6.78 -14.27
CA ALA A 7 4.67 -7.16 -12.87
C ALA A 7 6.04 -7.66 -12.45
N ASP A 8 6.70 -8.47 -13.28
CA ASP A 8 8.01 -9.01 -12.97
C ASP A 8 9.08 -7.93 -12.80
N THR A 9 8.95 -6.80 -13.52
CA THR A 9 9.90 -5.69 -13.44
C THR A 9 9.86 -4.98 -12.11
N ILE A 10 8.69 -4.92 -11.47
CA ILE A 10 8.46 -4.15 -10.24
C ILE A 10 8.14 -5.03 -9.02
N ARG A 11 8.29 -6.35 -9.14
CA ARG A 11 8.10 -7.23 -7.98
C ARG A 11 9.24 -7.07 -6.99
N ILE A 12 8.89 -6.91 -5.71
CA ILE A 12 9.87 -6.87 -4.63
C ILE A 12 10.50 -8.26 -4.50
N SER A 13 11.84 -8.30 -4.47
CA SER A 13 12.58 -9.56 -4.34
C SER A 13 12.15 -10.32 -3.09
N GLY A 14 11.86 -11.61 -3.27
CA GLY A 14 11.41 -12.48 -2.18
C GLY A 14 9.98 -12.26 -1.73
N SER A 15 9.18 -11.51 -2.52
CA SER A 15 7.81 -11.14 -2.16
C SER A 15 6.89 -11.29 -3.37
N ARG A 16 5.58 -11.35 -3.11
CA ARG A 16 4.55 -11.26 -4.14
C ARG A 16 4.06 -9.82 -4.35
N THR A 17 4.53 -8.88 -3.52
CA THR A 17 4.13 -7.48 -3.59
C THR A 17 4.86 -6.77 -4.73
N LEU A 18 4.13 -5.94 -5.46
CA LEU A 18 4.69 -5.07 -6.51
C LEU A 18 4.93 -3.69 -5.94
N ARG A 19 6.04 -3.06 -6.36
CA ARG A 19 6.41 -1.70 -5.97
C ARG A 19 6.63 -0.88 -7.24
N PHE A 20 5.76 0.09 -7.47
CA PHE A 20 5.83 1.01 -8.60
C PHE A 20 6.17 2.40 -8.09
N GLU A 21 7.34 2.92 -8.44
CA GLU A 21 7.70 4.31 -8.13
C GLU A 21 7.58 5.13 -9.40
N GLY A 22 6.66 6.08 -9.40
CA GLY A 22 6.22 6.77 -10.61
C GLY A 22 7.33 7.52 -11.34
N ARG A 23 8.29 8.11 -10.61
CA ARG A 23 9.39 8.88 -11.24
C ARG A 23 10.20 8.05 -12.24
N ASP A 24 10.31 6.75 -12.02
CA ASP A 24 11.07 5.86 -12.90
C ASP A 24 10.34 5.59 -14.22
N HIS A 25 9.07 5.96 -14.30
CA HIS A 25 8.18 5.58 -15.41
C HIS A 25 7.41 6.77 -15.98
N GLY A 26 7.71 7.99 -15.54
CA GLY A 26 7.00 9.19 -16.03
C GLY A 26 5.58 9.33 -15.49
N SER A 27 5.27 8.72 -14.34
CA SER A 27 3.96 8.80 -13.70
C SER A 27 4.00 9.71 -12.46
N GLY A 28 2.92 10.43 -12.23
CA GLY A 28 2.79 11.30 -11.06
C GLY A 28 2.38 10.60 -9.78
N VAL A 29 2.13 9.29 -9.82
CA VAL A 29 1.76 8.49 -8.66
C VAL A 29 2.71 7.31 -8.49
N SER A 30 2.73 6.78 -7.27
CA SER A 30 3.44 5.54 -6.95
C SER A 30 2.47 4.61 -6.24
N PHE A 31 2.76 3.30 -6.22
CA PHE A 31 1.91 2.38 -5.47
C PHE A 31 2.66 1.13 -5.04
N PHE A 32 2.13 0.50 -4.00
CA PHE A 32 2.36 -0.92 -3.73
C PHE A 32 1.09 -1.68 -4.06
N LEU A 33 1.20 -2.74 -4.83
CA LEU A 33 0.13 -3.74 -4.93
C LEU A 33 0.52 -4.87 -3.99
N VAL A 34 -0.03 -4.82 -2.80
CA VAL A 34 0.33 -5.70 -1.69
C VAL A 34 -0.34 -7.05 -1.84
N THR A 35 0.41 -8.10 -1.61
CA THR A 35 -0.09 -9.47 -1.45
C THR A 35 0.54 -10.04 -0.18
N ASN A 36 -0.26 -10.20 0.86
CA ASN A 36 0.21 -10.63 2.18
C ASN A 36 -0.50 -11.90 2.64
N ASP A 37 0.25 -12.74 3.33
CA ASP A 37 -0.30 -13.86 4.10
C ASP A 37 -0.84 -13.37 5.44
N PRO A 38 -1.68 -14.16 6.13
CA PRO A 38 -2.16 -13.81 7.47
C PRO A 38 -1.02 -13.43 8.41
N GLY A 39 -1.21 -12.34 9.15
CA GLY A 39 -0.25 -11.80 10.10
C GLY A 39 0.78 -10.84 9.51
N GLN A 40 0.89 -10.74 8.19
CA GLN A 40 1.84 -9.84 7.54
C GLN A 40 1.26 -8.43 7.37
N GLY A 41 2.14 -7.45 7.34
CA GLY A 41 1.82 -6.05 7.09
C GLY A 41 2.93 -5.13 7.60
N PRO A 42 3.00 -3.89 7.08
CA PRO A 42 4.00 -2.93 7.49
C PRO A 42 3.73 -2.39 8.89
N GLY A 43 4.79 -2.09 9.63
CA GLY A 43 4.71 -1.33 10.86
C GLY A 43 4.31 0.13 10.61
N LEU A 44 4.19 0.90 11.70
CA LEU A 44 3.81 2.30 11.59
C LEU A 44 4.87 3.12 10.84
N HIS A 45 4.41 3.90 9.89
CA HIS A 45 5.21 4.79 9.06
C HIS A 45 4.35 5.95 8.58
N ARG A 46 4.96 6.96 7.97
CA ARG A 46 4.23 8.09 7.41
C ARG A 46 4.92 8.64 6.17
N HIS A 47 4.16 9.42 5.41
CA HIS A 47 4.60 10.08 4.18
C HIS A 47 4.20 11.55 4.20
N PRO A 48 4.94 12.44 3.51
CA PRO A 48 4.55 13.86 3.40
C PRO A 48 3.41 14.11 2.39
N TYR A 49 2.78 13.06 1.91
CA TYR A 49 1.66 13.09 0.96
C TYR A 49 0.56 12.12 1.42
N SER A 50 -0.62 12.24 0.83
CA SER A 50 -1.72 11.31 1.15
C SER A 50 -1.49 9.95 0.51
N GLU A 51 -2.05 8.93 1.15
CA GLU A 51 -2.07 7.57 0.62
C GLU A 51 -3.51 7.06 0.62
N THR A 52 -3.88 6.36 -0.45
CA THR A 52 -5.21 5.76 -0.58
C THR A 52 -5.05 4.25 -0.63
N TRP A 53 -5.75 3.57 0.26
CA TRP A 53 -5.76 2.11 0.35
C TRP A 53 -7.08 1.56 -0.15
N SER A 54 -7.03 0.66 -1.12
CA SER A 54 -8.20 -0.07 -1.59
C SER A 54 -7.99 -1.56 -1.36
N VAL A 55 -8.85 -2.17 -0.56
CA VAL A 55 -8.79 -3.62 -0.30
C VAL A 55 -9.43 -4.34 -1.49
N LEU A 56 -8.66 -5.19 -2.15
CA LEU A 56 -9.12 -5.96 -3.32
C LEU A 56 -9.57 -7.35 -2.95
N GLU A 57 -8.95 -7.94 -1.94
CA GLU A 57 -9.24 -9.30 -1.48
C GLU A 57 -8.85 -9.42 -0.01
N GLY A 58 -9.68 -10.11 0.78
CA GLY A 58 -9.36 -10.41 2.18
C GLY A 58 -9.77 -9.33 3.16
N GLU A 59 -9.10 -9.32 4.30
CA GLU A 59 -9.40 -8.44 5.43
C GLU A 59 -8.11 -7.83 5.96
N ALA A 60 -8.14 -6.53 6.23
CA ALA A 60 -7.02 -5.83 6.85
C ALA A 60 -7.50 -5.09 8.09
N THR A 61 -6.73 -5.16 9.17
CA THR A 61 -6.89 -4.22 10.28
C THR A 61 -5.91 -3.08 10.05
N ILE A 62 -6.46 -1.90 9.81
CA ILE A 62 -5.69 -0.70 9.49
C ILE A 62 -5.62 0.24 10.70
N THR A 63 -4.45 0.83 10.91
CA THR A 63 -4.22 1.83 11.94
C THR A 63 -3.90 3.15 11.25
N VAL A 64 -4.66 4.19 11.56
CA VAL A 64 -4.47 5.54 11.03
C VAL A 64 -4.55 6.51 12.22
N GLY A 65 -3.41 7.08 12.60
CA GLY A 65 -3.34 7.89 13.82
C GLY A 65 -3.76 7.08 15.05
N ASP A 66 -4.80 7.54 15.73
CA ASP A 66 -5.34 6.88 16.92
C ASP A 66 -6.48 5.90 16.60
N GLU A 67 -6.87 5.78 15.34
CA GLU A 67 -7.98 4.92 14.93
C GLU A 67 -7.49 3.57 14.46
N THR A 68 -8.24 2.53 14.78
CA THR A 68 -8.04 1.18 14.25
C THR A 68 -9.36 0.69 13.67
N ILE A 69 -9.32 0.33 12.40
CA ILE A 69 -10.51 -0.02 11.63
C ILE A 69 -10.26 -1.34 10.90
N VAL A 70 -11.27 -2.20 10.82
CA VAL A 70 -11.22 -3.41 9.99
C VAL A 70 -11.83 -3.08 8.64
N ALA A 71 -11.05 -3.30 7.57
CA ALA A 71 -11.46 -3.09 6.20
C ALA A 71 -11.54 -4.43 5.46
N HIS A 72 -12.51 -4.54 4.57
CA HIS A 72 -12.78 -5.74 3.78
C HIS A 72 -12.71 -5.42 2.29
N ALA A 73 -12.71 -6.45 1.46
CA ALA A 73 -12.70 -6.30 0.01
C ALA A 73 -13.80 -5.32 -0.46
N GLY A 74 -13.41 -4.34 -1.25
CA GLY A 74 -14.27 -3.26 -1.72
C GLY A 74 -14.18 -1.97 -0.90
N ASP A 75 -13.59 -2.01 0.31
CA ASP A 75 -13.44 -0.82 1.15
C ASP A 75 -12.21 -0.01 0.74
N THR A 76 -12.32 1.31 0.87
CA THR A 76 -11.22 2.24 0.58
C THR A 76 -11.00 3.15 1.79
N ALA A 77 -9.76 3.30 2.20
CA ALA A 77 -9.36 4.21 3.27
C ALA A 77 -8.40 5.26 2.73
N VAL A 78 -8.47 6.46 3.29
CA VAL A 78 -7.57 7.56 2.94
C VAL A 78 -6.74 7.94 4.15
N VAL A 79 -5.43 7.98 3.97
CA VAL A 79 -4.46 8.41 4.98
C VAL A 79 -3.97 9.79 4.62
N GLN A 80 -4.14 10.75 5.52
CA GLN A 80 -3.69 12.12 5.30
C GLN A 80 -2.16 12.23 5.41
N PRO A 81 -1.55 13.29 4.82
CA PRO A 81 -0.11 13.53 4.97
C PRO A 81 0.32 13.57 6.42
N ASP A 82 1.49 13.00 6.68
CA ASP A 82 2.19 13.01 8.00
C ASP A 82 1.49 12.27 9.13
N VAL A 83 0.41 11.52 8.84
CA VAL A 83 -0.28 10.70 9.83
C VAL A 83 0.38 9.31 9.89
N TRP A 84 0.75 8.90 11.10
CA TRP A 84 1.30 7.55 11.32
C TRP A 84 0.26 6.50 10.99
N HIS A 85 0.64 5.51 10.18
CA HIS A 85 -0.27 4.49 9.70
C HIS A 85 0.44 3.15 9.46
N GLY A 86 -0.35 2.11 9.42
CA GLY A 86 0.08 0.75 9.11
C GLY A 86 -1.12 -0.17 9.00
N PHE A 87 -0.89 -1.40 8.60
CA PHE A 87 -1.97 -2.39 8.53
C PHE A 87 -1.41 -3.79 8.69
N LYS A 88 -2.31 -4.74 8.95
CA LYS A 88 -2.00 -6.17 8.99
C LYS A 88 -3.11 -6.97 8.35
N ASN A 89 -2.73 -8.07 7.72
CA ASN A 89 -3.69 -9.09 7.31
C ASN A 89 -4.17 -9.81 8.57
N THR A 90 -5.39 -9.51 8.97
CA THR A 90 -6.04 -10.14 10.13
C THR A 90 -7.08 -11.16 9.73
N GLY A 91 -7.21 -11.43 8.43
CA GLY A 91 -8.04 -12.49 7.91
C GLY A 91 -7.36 -13.85 7.94
N THR A 92 -8.04 -14.85 7.41
CA THR A 92 -7.55 -16.24 7.35
C THR A 92 -6.99 -16.60 5.98
N GLY A 93 -7.17 -15.74 4.98
CA GLY A 93 -6.70 -15.93 3.62
C GLY A 93 -5.74 -14.83 3.18
N THR A 94 -5.50 -14.75 1.89
CA THR A 94 -4.65 -13.74 1.28
C THR A 94 -5.28 -12.35 1.38
N LEU A 95 -4.47 -11.36 1.74
CA LEU A 95 -4.83 -9.94 1.63
C LEU A 95 -4.22 -9.39 0.35
N ARG A 96 -5.04 -8.76 -0.49
CA ARG A 96 -4.56 -7.97 -1.62
C ARG A 96 -5.07 -6.54 -1.47
N MET A 97 -4.15 -5.59 -1.55
CA MET A 97 -4.42 -4.18 -1.31
C MET A 97 -3.65 -3.32 -2.30
N MET A 98 -4.35 -2.37 -2.92
CA MET A 98 -3.70 -1.31 -3.70
C MET A 98 -3.43 -0.13 -2.77
N CYS A 99 -2.17 0.23 -2.62
CA CYS A 99 -1.71 1.33 -1.75
C CYS A 99 -1.15 2.43 -2.65
N ILE A 100 -1.95 3.46 -2.92
CA ILE A 100 -1.61 4.52 -3.87
C ILE A 100 -1.03 5.73 -3.13
N HIS A 101 0.19 6.10 -3.49
CA HIS A 101 0.90 7.27 -2.97
C HIS A 101 0.70 8.44 -3.93
N ALA A 102 0.25 9.58 -3.42
CA ALA A 102 0.04 10.79 -4.23
C ALA A 102 1.37 11.51 -4.50
N SER A 103 2.35 10.79 -5.03
CA SER A 103 3.68 11.29 -5.32
C SER A 103 4.39 10.41 -6.34
N ALA A 104 5.17 11.03 -7.22
CA ALA A 104 6.06 10.31 -8.13
C ALA A 104 7.23 9.66 -7.40
N GLU A 105 7.55 10.12 -6.19
CA GLU A 105 8.60 9.55 -5.34
C GLU A 105 7.99 8.93 -4.09
N MET A 106 8.54 7.80 -3.68
CA MET A 106 8.20 7.19 -2.40
C MET A 106 9.10 7.75 -1.31
N ILE A 107 8.51 8.50 -0.39
CA ILE A 107 9.20 9.12 0.75
C ILE A 107 8.55 8.56 2.02
N GLN A 108 9.34 7.92 2.87
CA GLN A 108 8.81 7.24 4.04
C GLN A 108 9.67 7.47 5.26
N GLU A 109 8.98 7.76 6.37
CA GLU A 109 9.58 7.82 7.69
C GLU A 109 8.98 6.67 8.52
N ASN A 110 9.83 5.80 9.06
CA ASN A 110 9.39 4.71 9.92
C ASN A 110 9.39 5.16 11.37
N ARG A 111 8.41 4.70 12.11
CA ARG A 111 8.29 5.01 13.52
C ARG A 111 9.05 4.02 14.40
#